data_42b149bb65338ff5bb5d46fcfa26077a
#
_entry.id   42b149bb65338ff5bb5d46fcfa26077a
#
_cell.length_a   1.000
_cell.length_b   1.000
_cell.length_c   1.000
_cell.angle_alpha   90.00
_cell.angle_beta   90.00
_cell.angle_gamma   90.00
#
_symmetry.space_group_name_H-M   'P 1'
#
loop_
_entity.id
_entity.type
_entity.pdbx_description
1 polymer ?
#
loop_
_entity_poly.entity_id
_entity_poly.type
_entity_poly.pdbx_seq_one_letter_code
_entity_poly.pdbx_strand_id
1 'polypeptide(L)' 'MHIGNRIEEVIKQNGQSARWLAERIPTERTNVYNIFHRESIDTRLLMRISVVMNHNFFEELAQQCDEAIVLEKEL' A
#
# COMPACT_ATOMS: atom_id res chain seq x y z
N MET A 1 -8.36 -0.20 -6.26
CA MET A 1 -7.57 -0.93 -5.24
C MET A 1 -7.78 -0.32 -3.88
N HIS A 2 -7.96 -1.15 -2.86
CA HIS A 2 -7.93 -0.69 -1.47
C HIS A 2 -6.47 -0.77 -1.00
N ILE A 3 -5.78 0.36 -0.92
CA ILE A 3 -4.34 0.36 -0.69
C ILE A 3 -3.95 -0.24 0.67
N GLY A 4 -4.73 0.03 1.70
CA GLY A 4 -4.47 -0.52 3.03
C GLY A 4 -4.54 -2.04 3.07
N ASN A 5 -5.55 -2.62 2.42
CA ASN A 5 -5.68 -4.08 2.31
C ASN A 5 -4.50 -4.69 1.54
N ARG A 6 -4.07 -4.02 0.48
CA ARG A 6 -2.93 -4.50 -0.31
C ARG A 6 -1.63 -4.48 0.48
N ILE A 7 -1.40 -3.42 1.25
CA ILE A 7 -0.22 -3.33 2.12
C ILE A 7 -0.23 -4.46 3.16
N GLU A 8 -1.38 -4.68 3.81
CA GLU A 8 -1.52 -5.77 4.78
C GLU A 8 -1.27 -7.13 4.15
N GLU A 9 -1.80 -7.35 2.95
CA GLU A 9 -1.61 -8.60 2.22
C GLU A 9 -0.14 -8.87 1.93
N VAL A 10 0.60 -7.86 1.46
CA VAL A 10 2.02 -8.01 1.16
C VAL A 10 2.83 -8.26 2.44
N ILE A 11 2.50 -7.58 3.53
CA ILE A 11 3.13 -7.82 4.83
C ILE A 11 2.97 -9.28 5.25
N LYS A 12 1.77 -9.83 5.13
CA LYS A 12 1.49 -11.23 5.47
C LYS A 12 2.23 -12.20 4.55
N GLN A 13 2.24 -11.92 3.26
CA GLN A 13 2.96 -12.75 2.28
C GLN A 13 4.45 -12.81 2.57
N ASN A 14 5.02 -11.72 3.09
CA ASN A 14 6.44 -11.62 3.42
C ASN A 14 6.77 -12.17 4.82
N GLY A 15 5.78 -12.66 5.55
CA GLY A 15 5.99 -13.15 6.91
C GLY A 15 6.31 -12.04 7.90
N GLN A 16 5.90 -10.82 7.60
CA GLN A 16 6.14 -9.64 8.42
C GLN A 16 4.88 -9.32 9.25
N SER A 17 4.98 -8.30 10.12
CA SER A 17 3.90 -7.91 11.01
C SER A 17 3.68 -6.41 10.99
N ALA A 18 2.54 -5.98 11.54
CA ALA A 18 2.26 -4.55 11.73
C ALA A 18 3.34 -3.89 12.59
N ARG A 19 3.82 -4.59 13.61
CA ARG A 19 4.91 -4.09 14.47
C ARG A 19 6.19 -3.87 13.66
N TRP A 20 6.52 -4.81 12.79
CA TRP A 20 7.69 -4.69 11.91
C TRP A 20 7.62 -3.40 11.09
N LEU A 21 6.47 -3.12 10.51
CA LEU A 21 6.28 -1.90 9.71
C LEU A 21 6.33 -0.65 10.58
N ALA A 22 5.66 -0.68 11.75
CA ALA A 22 5.61 0.46 12.67
C ALA A 22 7.01 0.91 13.10
N GLU A 23 7.93 -0.03 13.29
CA GLU A 23 9.31 0.27 13.67
C GLU A 23 10.08 0.96 12.54
N ARG A 24 9.73 0.69 11.29
CA ARG A 24 10.45 1.18 10.11
C ARG A 24 9.91 2.49 9.55
N ILE A 25 8.64 2.79 9.75
CA ILE A 25 8.05 4.06 9.35
C ILE A 25 7.81 4.99 10.55
N PRO A 26 8.65 5.00 11.55
CA PRO A 26 8.50 5.47 12.93
C PRO A 26 7.09 5.92 13.29
N THR A 27 6.27 4.98 13.66
CA THR A 27 4.90 5.22 14.10
C THR A 27 4.50 4.15 15.12
N GLU A 28 3.33 4.28 15.69
CA GLU A 28 2.80 3.28 16.60
C GLU A 28 2.08 2.18 15.82
N ARG A 29 2.06 0.97 16.39
CA ARG A 29 1.39 -0.18 15.78
C ARG A 29 -0.08 0.10 15.48
N THR A 30 -0.76 0.85 16.35
CA THR A 30 -2.14 1.26 16.16
C THR A 30 -2.32 2.04 14.85
N ASN A 31 -1.38 2.92 14.53
CA ASN A 31 -1.43 3.68 13.28
C ASN A 31 -1.26 2.78 12.05
N VAL A 32 -0.48 1.72 12.16
CA VAL A 32 -0.34 0.76 11.05
C VAL A 32 -1.68 0.04 10.80
N TYR A 33 -2.38 -0.37 11.86
CA TYR A 33 -3.70 -0.96 11.70
C TYR A 33 -4.68 0.03 11.07
N ASN A 34 -4.59 1.31 11.42
CA ASN A 34 -5.41 2.35 10.79
C ASN A 34 -5.10 2.48 9.29
N ILE A 35 -3.81 2.39 8.91
CA ILE A 35 -3.40 2.39 7.50
C ILE A 35 -4.04 1.22 6.75
N PHE A 36 -4.06 0.03 7.35
CA PHE A 36 -4.65 -1.15 6.73
C PHE A 36 -6.13 -0.98 6.40
N HIS A 37 -6.85 -0.13 7.14
CA HIS A 37 -8.26 0.13 6.91
C HIS A 37 -8.53 1.26 5.92
N ARG A 38 -7.49 1.95 5.46
CA ARG A 38 -7.64 3.07 4.53
C ARG A 38 -7.71 2.59 3.09
N GLU A 39 -8.72 3.05 2.39
CA GLU A 39 -8.85 2.79 0.96
C GLU A 39 -7.74 3.46 0.16
N SER A 40 -7.34 4.67 0.56
CA SER A 40 -6.23 5.39 -0.06
C SER A 40 -5.41 6.12 1.00
N ILE A 41 -4.15 6.35 0.70
CA ILE A 41 -3.25 7.11 1.56
C ILE A 41 -2.49 8.11 0.70
N ASP A 42 -1.87 9.12 1.34
CA ASP A 42 -1.09 10.09 0.59
C ASP A 42 0.14 9.44 -0.03
N THR A 43 0.60 10.06 -1.12
CA THR A 43 1.71 9.48 -1.91
C THR A 43 3.03 9.49 -1.16
N ARG A 44 3.23 10.43 -0.24
CA ARG A 44 4.46 10.47 0.56
C ARG A 44 4.54 9.26 1.49
N LEU A 45 3.44 8.94 2.16
CA LEU A 45 3.36 7.78 3.05
C LEU A 45 3.51 6.49 2.24
N LEU A 46 2.85 6.40 1.09
CA LEU A 46 2.95 5.23 0.23
C LEU A 46 4.37 5.03 -0.29
N MET A 47 5.06 6.12 -0.65
CA MET A 47 6.46 6.08 -1.05
C MET A 47 7.33 5.48 0.07
N ARG A 48 7.14 5.97 1.29
CA ARG A 48 7.88 5.50 2.46
C ARG A 48 7.66 4.01 2.69
N ILE A 49 6.41 3.57 2.68
CA ILE A 49 6.05 2.17 2.87
C ILE A 49 6.63 1.31 1.75
N SER A 50 6.54 1.77 0.51
CA SER A 50 7.09 1.04 -0.64
C SER A 50 8.59 0.83 -0.49
N VAL A 51 9.32 1.86 -0.08
CA VAL A 51 10.77 1.79 0.09
C VAL A 51 11.15 0.81 1.21
N VAL A 52 10.53 0.94 2.39
CA VAL A 52 10.89 0.08 3.53
C VAL A 52 10.48 -1.36 3.33
N MET A 53 9.44 -1.62 2.55
CA MET A 53 9.00 -2.97 2.23
C MET A 53 9.68 -3.55 0.99
N ASN A 54 10.45 -2.74 0.28
CA ASN A 54 11.04 -3.12 -1.00
C ASN A 54 9.98 -3.66 -1.96
N HIS A 55 8.83 -2.97 -2.01
CA HIS A 55 7.69 -3.35 -2.85
C HIS A 55 7.07 -2.10 -3.46
N ASN A 56 7.12 -2.00 -4.79
CA ASN A 56 6.65 -0.81 -5.48
C ASN A 56 5.13 -0.83 -5.69
N PHE A 57 4.38 -0.31 -4.72
CA PHE A 57 2.92 -0.21 -4.81
C PHE A 57 2.47 0.73 -5.93
N PHE A 58 3.30 1.69 -6.31
CA PHE A 58 2.98 2.61 -7.42
C PHE A 58 2.90 1.89 -8.75
N GLU A 59 3.70 0.85 -8.94
CA GLU A 59 3.66 0.04 -10.16
C GLU A 59 2.30 -0.66 -10.28
N GLU A 60 1.78 -1.18 -9.18
CA GLU A 60 0.46 -1.82 -9.15
C GLU A 60 -0.65 -0.79 -9.43
N LEU A 61 -0.54 0.39 -8.84
CA LEU A 61 -1.48 1.48 -9.10
C LEU A 61 -1.43 1.94 -10.54
N ALA A 62 -0.23 2.04 -11.12
CA ALA A 62 -0.06 2.42 -12.52
C ALA A 62 -0.74 1.42 -13.44
N GLN A 63 -0.59 0.13 -13.18
CA GLN A 63 -1.25 -0.92 -13.96
C GLN A 63 -2.77 -0.80 -13.88
N GLN A 64 -3.31 -0.59 -12.70
CA GLN A 64 -4.75 -0.41 -12.54
C GLN A 64 -5.24 0.86 -13.23
N CYS A 65 -4.46 1.92 -13.18
CA CYS A 65 -4.77 3.17 -13.88
C CYS A 65 -4.84 2.94 -15.39
N ASP A 66 -3.88 2.22 -15.94
CA ASP A 66 -3.84 1.90 -17.37
C ASP A 66 -5.07 1.08 -17.78
N GLU A 67 -5.44 0.10 -16.98
CA GLU A 67 -6.64 -0.72 -17.23
C GLU A 67 -7.91 0.14 -17.19
N ALA A 68 -8.02 1.04 -16.24
CA ALA A 68 -9.16 1.95 -16.11
C ALA A 68 -9.25 2.90 -17.31
N ILE A 69 -8.12 3.38 -17.82
CA ILE A 69 -8.07 4.23 -19.02
C ILE A 69 -8.60 3.48 -20.23
N VAL A 70 -8.19 2.23 -20.39
CA VAL A 70 -8.65 1.39 -21.50
C VAL A 70 -10.17 1.18 -21.43
N LEU A 71 -10.69 0.84 -20.26
CA LEU A 71 -12.12 0.65 -20.05
C LEU A 71 -12.93 1.91 -20.37
N GLU A 72 -12.43 3.08 -19.95
CA GLU A 72 -13.08 4.36 -20.20
C GLU A 72 -13.17 4.67 -21.69
N LYS A 73 -12.14 4.31 -22.45
CA LYS A 73 -12.09 4.53 -23.92
C LYS A 73 -13.04 3.59 -24.68
N GLU A 74 -13.35 2.44 -24.12
CA GLU A 74 -14.26 1.46 -24.74
C GLU A 74 -15.73 1.85 -24.54
N LEU A 75 -16.01 2.74 -23.61
CA LEU A 75 -17.35 3.25 -23.38
C LEU A 75 -17.68 4.39 -24.33
#